data_749ad0ddbb6d18a787b675968cd875f0
#
_entry.id   749ad0ddbb6d18a787b675968cd875f0
#
_cell.length_a   1.000
_cell.length_b   1.000
_cell.length_c   1.000
_cell.angle_alpha   90.00
_cell.angle_beta   90.00
_cell.angle_gamma   90.00
#
_symmetry.space_group_name_H-M   'P 1'
#
loop_
_entity.id
_entity.type
_entity.pdbx_description
1 polymer ?
#
loop_
_entity_poly.entity_id
_entity_poly.type
_entity_poly.pdbx_seq_one_letter_code
_entity_poly.pdbx_strand_id
1 'polypeptide(L)'
;MKKLLLATVICAVSFSAQAHRVWVQSEPVKAGEILKADIGYGEFPTLEPIAEKRLHFFEKGMVLVNAEGKQKLIQKGENYHYESAKPVKAGSYVLAAEYKPTFWSQNAEGWKQADMLNTPNATYCESTAMYGKNIVNVGGSTDANAVAEVVGHELEIVPMVNPATIKVGERFKVVVLYQGEPLPNAT
;
A
#
# COMPACT_ATOMS: atom_id res chain seq x y z
N MET A 1 0.17 19.86 -61.90
CA MET A 1 -0.75 19.24 -60.96
C MET A 1 0.04 18.86 -59.70
N LYS A 2 -0.06 19.66 -58.64
CA LYS A 2 0.64 19.42 -57.37
C LYS A 2 -0.24 18.53 -56.48
N LYS A 3 0.21 17.32 -56.21
CA LYS A 3 -0.46 16.41 -55.25
C LYS A 3 -0.10 16.86 -53.82
N LEU A 4 -1.08 17.38 -53.09
CA LEU A 4 -0.99 17.72 -51.69
C LEU A 4 -1.15 16.42 -50.87
N LEU A 5 -0.08 15.92 -50.28
CA LEU A 5 -0.13 14.82 -49.31
C LEU A 5 -0.56 15.39 -47.97
N LEU A 6 -1.80 15.09 -47.59
CA LEU A 6 -2.32 15.41 -46.23
C LEU A 6 -1.82 14.33 -45.24
N ALA A 7 -0.79 14.63 -44.50
CA ALA A 7 -0.32 13.76 -43.42
C ALA A 7 -1.23 13.97 -42.19
N THR A 8 -2.13 13.01 -41.97
CA THR A 8 -2.95 12.99 -40.75
C THR A 8 -2.09 12.50 -39.57
N VAL A 9 -1.68 13.42 -38.71
CA VAL A 9 -1.04 13.07 -37.44
C VAL A 9 -2.10 12.55 -36.50
N ILE A 10 -2.16 11.23 -36.32
CA ILE A 10 -2.97 10.59 -35.27
C ILE A 10 -2.22 10.78 -33.96
N CYS A 11 -2.63 11.78 -33.15
CA CYS A 11 -2.23 11.87 -31.75
C CYS A 11 -2.85 10.68 -31.02
N ALA A 12 -2.05 9.65 -30.77
CA ALA A 12 -2.40 8.58 -29.82
C ALA A 12 -2.48 9.21 -28.42
N VAL A 13 -3.68 9.53 -27.97
CA VAL A 13 -3.95 9.91 -26.59
C VAL A 13 -3.83 8.63 -25.78
N SER A 14 -2.68 8.43 -25.16
CA SER A 14 -2.48 7.36 -24.20
C SER A 14 -3.34 7.67 -22.97
N PHE A 15 -4.51 7.07 -22.86
CA PHE A 15 -5.24 7.00 -21.60
C PHE A 15 -4.41 6.14 -20.67
N SER A 16 -3.68 6.77 -19.75
CA SER A 16 -3.12 6.05 -18.61
C SER A 16 -4.30 5.51 -17.80
N ALA A 17 -4.45 4.18 -17.78
CA ALA A 17 -5.39 3.55 -16.84
C ALA A 17 -4.92 3.89 -15.43
N GLN A 18 -5.62 4.81 -14.80
CA GLN A 18 -5.33 5.19 -13.42
C GLN A 18 -5.97 4.15 -12.51
N ALA A 19 -5.13 3.34 -11.87
CA ALA A 19 -5.56 2.37 -10.88
C ALA A 19 -5.29 2.93 -9.48
N HIS A 20 -6.29 2.96 -8.63
CA HIS A 20 -6.13 3.31 -7.22
C HIS A 20 -5.09 2.41 -6.58
N ARG A 21 -4.25 3.01 -5.73
CA ARG A 21 -3.20 2.35 -4.97
C ARG A 21 -3.39 2.61 -3.49
N VAL A 22 -2.89 1.70 -2.67
CA VAL A 22 -2.73 1.92 -1.24
C VAL A 22 -1.25 2.05 -0.94
N TRP A 23 -0.89 3.08 -0.19
CA TRP A 23 0.45 3.23 0.35
C TRP A 23 0.39 3.78 1.76
N VAL A 24 1.49 3.66 2.47
CA VAL A 24 1.67 4.28 3.78
C VAL A 24 2.93 5.12 3.77
N GLN A 25 2.88 6.26 4.42
CA GLN A 25 4.00 7.15 4.57
C GLN A 25 4.07 7.72 5.98
N SER A 26 5.23 8.21 6.38
CA SER A 26 5.41 8.91 7.66
C SER A 26 6.25 10.16 7.46
N GLU A 27 6.02 11.13 8.32
CA GLU A 27 6.97 12.22 8.50
C GLU A 27 8.27 11.69 9.15
N PRO A 28 9.42 12.36 8.93
CA PRO A 28 10.62 12.09 9.72
C PRO A 28 10.34 12.27 11.21
N VAL A 29 10.76 11.29 12.02
CA VAL A 29 10.50 11.29 13.46
C VAL A 29 11.77 11.02 14.24
N LYS A 30 11.96 11.72 15.37
CA LYS A 30 13.06 11.49 16.31
C LYS A 30 12.63 10.56 17.44
N ALA A 31 13.60 9.91 18.06
CA ALA A 31 13.34 9.17 19.30
C ALA A 31 12.77 10.09 20.37
N GLY A 32 11.71 9.64 21.04
CA GLY A 32 10.99 10.43 22.02
C GLY A 32 9.85 11.30 21.48
N GLU A 33 9.61 11.29 20.17
CA GLU A 33 8.48 11.99 19.52
C GLU A 33 7.34 11.04 19.18
N ILE A 34 6.15 11.59 18.99
CA ILE A 34 4.99 10.86 18.42
C ILE A 34 5.23 10.65 16.94
N LEU A 35 5.14 9.39 16.50
CA LEU A 35 5.19 9.06 15.09
C LEU A 35 3.86 9.43 14.44
N LYS A 36 3.92 10.17 13.33
CA LYS A 36 2.79 10.57 12.48
C LYS A 36 2.91 9.88 11.14
N ALA A 37 1.82 9.33 10.66
CA ALA A 37 1.79 8.57 9.44
C ALA A 37 0.44 8.67 8.75
N ASP A 38 0.42 8.45 7.43
CA ASP A 38 -0.76 8.58 6.60
C ASP A 38 -0.97 7.34 5.74
N ILE A 39 -2.24 6.99 5.52
CA ILE A 39 -2.67 6.03 4.49
C ILE A 39 -3.06 6.82 3.26
N GLY A 40 -2.37 6.61 2.14
CA GLY A 40 -2.80 7.11 0.85
C GLY A 40 -3.67 6.08 0.13
N TYR A 41 -4.74 6.55 -0.50
CA TYR A 41 -5.62 5.76 -1.35
C TYR A 41 -6.03 6.56 -2.58
N GLY A 42 -5.52 6.20 -3.75
CA GLY A 42 -5.76 6.91 -4.99
C GLY A 42 -4.50 7.04 -5.82
N GLU A 43 -4.18 8.24 -6.28
CA GLU A 43 -3.03 8.55 -7.11
C GLU A 43 -1.84 8.98 -6.27
N PHE A 44 -0.81 8.13 -6.19
CA PHE A 44 0.44 8.44 -5.50
C PHE A 44 1.15 9.62 -6.17
N PRO A 45 1.71 10.59 -5.41
CA PRO A 45 1.82 10.63 -3.93
C PRO A 45 0.76 11.52 -3.23
N THR A 46 -0.33 11.85 -3.89
CA THR A 46 -1.32 12.81 -3.37
C THR A 46 -2.13 12.21 -2.23
N LEU A 47 -2.09 12.83 -1.06
CA LEU A 47 -2.95 12.48 0.07
C LEU A 47 -4.28 13.22 -0.04
N GLU A 48 -5.37 12.46 0.04
CA GLU A 48 -6.74 12.98 0.03
C GLU A 48 -7.58 12.24 1.07
N PRO A 49 -8.61 12.89 1.64
CA PRO A 49 -9.56 12.20 2.50
C PRO A 49 -10.18 11.00 1.79
N ILE A 50 -10.14 9.85 2.46
CA ILE A 50 -10.74 8.62 1.94
C ILE A 50 -12.26 8.81 1.94
N ALA A 51 -12.90 8.62 0.79
CA ALA A 51 -14.34 8.76 0.66
C ALA A 51 -15.07 7.87 1.67
N GLU A 52 -16.09 8.38 2.36
CA GLU A 52 -16.80 7.70 3.45
C GLU A 52 -17.24 6.28 3.08
N LYS A 53 -17.79 6.10 1.87
CA LYS A 53 -18.17 4.78 1.34
C LYS A 53 -17.01 3.78 1.19
N ARG A 54 -15.76 4.22 1.34
CA ARG A 54 -14.55 3.40 1.25
C ARG A 54 -13.88 3.14 2.60
N LEU A 55 -14.25 3.84 3.66
CA LEU A 55 -13.61 3.73 4.97
C LEU A 55 -13.67 2.31 5.54
N HIS A 56 -14.76 1.58 5.29
CA HIS A 56 -14.92 0.21 5.76
C HIS A 56 -13.89 -0.78 5.19
N PHE A 57 -13.18 -0.42 4.12
CA PHE A 57 -12.06 -1.23 3.61
C PHE A 57 -10.78 -1.08 4.43
N PHE A 58 -10.69 -0.02 5.23
CA PHE A 58 -9.53 0.30 6.08
C PHE A 58 -9.83 0.09 7.58
N GLU A 59 -10.79 -0.77 7.92
CA GLU A 59 -11.23 -1.00 9.30
C GLU A 59 -10.12 -1.47 10.26
N LYS A 60 -9.07 -2.11 9.74
CA LYS A 60 -7.89 -2.48 10.54
C LYS A 60 -7.03 -1.27 10.90
N GLY A 61 -7.17 -0.16 10.14
CA GLY A 61 -6.34 1.04 10.29
C GLY A 61 -4.88 0.78 9.96
N MET A 62 -3.99 1.43 10.70
CA MET A 62 -2.54 1.33 10.51
C MET A 62 -1.86 0.67 11.72
N VAL A 63 -0.87 -0.16 11.46
CA VAL A 63 -0.04 -0.80 12.48
C VAL A 63 1.42 -0.41 12.32
N LEU A 64 2.11 -0.32 13.45
CA LEU A 64 3.55 -0.16 13.56
C LEU A 64 4.13 -1.44 14.17
N VAL A 65 5.10 -2.04 13.51
CA VAL A 65 5.67 -3.34 13.86
C VAL A 65 7.17 -3.23 14.02
N ASN A 66 7.72 -3.87 15.03
CA ASN A 66 9.15 -4.10 15.23
C ASN A 66 9.35 -5.40 16.01
N ALA A 67 10.57 -5.74 16.38
CA ALA A 67 10.89 -6.94 17.13
C ALA A 67 10.19 -7.05 18.51
N GLU A 68 9.73 -5.92 19.09
CA GLU A 68 8.97 -5.91 20.34
C GLU A 68 7.48 -6.27 20.13
N GLY A 69 7.00 -6.28 18.88
CA GLY A 69 5.64 -6.65 18.50
C GLY A 69 4.92 -5.63 17.64
N LYS A 70 3.58 -5.75 17.61
CA LYS A 70 2.69 -4.90 16.82
C LYS A 70 1.93 -3.94 17.73
N GLN A 71 1.84 -2.68 17.32
CA GLN A 71 0.99 -1.68 17.95
C GLN A 71 0.10 -1.01 16.92
N LYS A 72 -1.18 -0.86 17.25
CA LYS A 72 -2.12 -0.14 16.41
C LYS A 72 -1.91 1.36 16.59
N LEU A 73 -1.84 2.11 15.49
CA LEU A 73 -1.84 3.56 15.51
C LEU A 73 -3.27 4.09 15.72
N ILE A 74 -3.37 5.32 16.21
CA ILE A 74 -4.64 5.97 16.52
C ILE A 74 -4.94 6.97 15.39
N GLN A 75 -6.10 6.82 14.76
CA GLN A 75 -6.57 7.79 13.77
C GLN A 75 -6.87 9.11 14.47
N LYS A 76 -6.37 10.22 13.90
CA LYS A 76 -6.59 11.58 14.41
C LYS A 76 -6.73 12.59 13.27
N GLY A 77 -7.63 13.54 13.46
CA GLY A 77 -7.88 14.56 12.45
C GLY A 77 -8.47 13.97 11.17
N GLU A 78 -7.78 14.16 10.05
CA GLU A 78 -8.18 13.61 8.76
C GLU A 78 -8.24 12.08 8.80
N ASN A 79 -9.19 11.48 8.07
CA ASN A 79 -9.48 10.04 8.16
C ASN A 79 -8.36 9.12 7.65
N TYR A 80 -7.36 9.70 7.01
CA TYR A 80 -6.15 9.00 6.56
C TYR A 80 -4.95 9.18 7.50
N HIS A 81 -5.05 10.07 8.51
CA HIS A 81 -3.95 10.42 9.41
C HIS A 81 -3.97 9.59 10.70
N TYR A 82 -2.80 9.09 11.10
CA TYR A 82 -2.60 8.23 12.25
C TYR A 82 -1.39 8.64 13.08
N GLU A 83 -1.48 8.45 14.38
CA GLU A 83 -0.39 8.74 15.32
C GLU A 83 -0.10 7.55 16.22
N SER A 84 1.15 7.40 16.67
CA SER A 84 1.48 6.44 17.72
C SER A 84 0.88 6.87 19.06
N ALA A 85 0.41 5.90 19.85
CA ALA A 85 -0.18 6.18 21.18
C ALA A 85 0.83 6.77 22.18
N LYS A 86 2.12 6.52 21.96
CA LYS A 86 3.23 6.95 22.81
C LYS A 86 4.41 7.37 21.91
N PRO A 87 5.32 8.20 22.44
CA PRO A 87 6.57 8.50 21.75
C PRO A 87 7.33 7.23 21.36
N VAL A 88 7.85 7.21 20.13
CA VAL A 88 8.62 6.07 19.62
C VAL A 88 10.06 6.11 20.12
N LYS A 89 10.64 4.95 20.37
CA LYS A 89 12.06 4.81 20.70
C LYS A 89 12.92 4.82 19.44
N ALA A 90 14.25 5.00 19.62
CA ALA A 90 15.19 4.71 18.52
C ALA A 90 15.05 3.25 18.10
N GLY A 91 15.01 3.01 16.79
CA GLY A 91 14.79 1.69 16.21
C GLY A 91 14.31 1.76 14.78
N SER A 92 14.24 0.62 14.13
CA SER A 92 13.60 0.48 12.81
C SER A 92 12.23 -0.16 12.99
N TYR A 93 11.26 0.31 12.22
CA TYR A 93 9.86 -0.10 12.30
C TYR A 93 9.31 -0.36 10.91
N VAL A 94 8.32 -1.23 10.83
CA VAL A 94 7.48 -1.42 9.65
C VAL A 94 6.11 -0.79 9.90
N LEU A 95 5.76 0.19 9.10
CA LEU A 95 4.41 0.74 8.99
C LEU A 95 3.62 -0.09 7.99
N ALA A 96 2.38 -0.47 8.33
CA ALA A 96 1.56 -1.26 7.44
C ALA A 96 0.07 -0.90 7.54
N ALA A 97 -0.60 -0.92 6.38
CA ALA A 97 -2.04 -0.82 6.27
C ALA A 97 -2.54 -1.72 5.14
N GLU A 98 -3.81 -2.10 5.19
CA GLU A 98 -4.45 -2.89 4.15
C GLU A 98 -5.80 -2.31 3.74
N TYR A 99 -6.12 -2.45 2.48
CA TYR A 99 -7.46 -2.42 1.94
C TYR A 99 -7.94 -3.87 1.91
N LYS A 100 -8.97 -4.18 2.71
CA LYS A 100 -9.38 -5.57 2.94
C LYS A 100 -9.83 -6.25 1.66
N PRO A 101 -9.60 -7.55 1.52
CA PRO A 101 -10.07 -8.34 0.39
C PRO A 101 -11.55 -8.13 0.14
N THR A 102 -11.92 -7.83 -1.10
CA THR A 102 -13.28 -7.51 -1.50
C THR A 102 -13.56 -8.10 -2.88
N PHE A 103 -14.74 -8.70 -3.03
CA PHE A 103 -15.21 -9.17 -4.32
C PHE A 103 -15.91 -8.04 -5.09
N TRP A 104 -15.65 -8.02 -6.38
CA TRP A 104 -16.26 -7.14 -7.35
C TRP A 104 -16.77 -7.97 -8.52
N SER A 105 -18.03 -7.88 -8.83
CA SER A 105 -18.62 -8.55 -9.99
C SER A 105 -19.20 -7.54 -10.97
N GLN A 106 -19.19 -7.91 -12.25
CA GLN A 106 -19.74 -7.10 -13.32
C GLN A 106 -20.89 -7.82 -14.01
N ASN A 107 -21.98 -7.11 -14.24
CA ASN A 107 -23.10 -7.51 -15.07
C ASN A 107 -23.49 -6.39 -16.06
N ALA A 108 -24.59 -6.54 -16.78
CA ALA A 108 -25.05 -5.53 -17.73
C ALA A 108 -25.37 -4.15 -17.12
N GLU A 109 -25.62 -4.09 -15.80
CA GLU A 109 -25.89 -2.85 -15.07
C GLU A 109 -24.59 -2.17 -14.57
N GLY A 110 -23.43 -2.84 -14.67
CA GLY A 110 -22.13 -2.35 -14.23
C GLY A 110 -21.54 -3.13 -13.07
N TRP A 111 -20.57 -2.50 -12.37
CA TRP A 111 -19.85 -3.10 -11.25
C TRP A 111 -20.66 -3.10 -9.95
N LYS A 112 -20.63 -4.23 -9.25
CA LYS A 112 -21.25 -4.44 -7.93
C LYS A 112 -20.17 -4.92 -6.95
N GLN A 113 -20.22 -4.39 -5.73
CA GLN A 113 -19.37 -4.88 -4.63
C GLN A 113 -20.03 -6.12 -4.02
N ALA A 114 -19.91 -7.23 -4.71
CA ALA A 114 -20.41 -8.53 -4.30
C ALA A 114 -19.68 -9.62 -5.11
N ASP A 115 -19.72 -10.85 -4.63
CA ASP A 115 -19.23 -11.99 -5.39
C ASP A 115 -20.19 -12.36 -6.53
N MET A 116 -19.76 -13.31 -7.37
CA MET A 116 -20.55 -13.76 -8.53
C MET A 116 -21.88 -14.39 -8.14
N LEU A 117 -21.96 -15.09 -7.00
CA LEU A 117 -23.18 -15.75 -6.55
C LEU A 117 -24.24 -14.75 -6.10
N ASN A 118 -23.80 -13.61 -5.58
CA ASN A 118 -24.65 -12.54 -5.08
C ASN A 118 -24.87 -11.41 -6.11
N THR A 119 -24.40 -11.59 -7.34
CA THR A 119 -24.58 -10.64 -8.45
C THR A 119 -25.37 -11.31 -9.58
N PRO A 120 -26.68 -11.04 -9.73
CA PRO A 120 -27.49 -11.63 -10.80
C PRO A 120 -26.88 -11.37 -12.19
N ASN A 121 -26.81 -12.43 -13.02
CA ASN A 121 -26.27 -12.37 -14.37
C ASN A 121 -24.85 -11.81 -14.45
N ALA A 122 -24.02 -12.04 -13.43
CA ALA A 122 -22.61 -11.64 -13.48
C ALA A 122 -21.87 -12.40 -14.58
N THR A 123 -21.08 -11.66 -15.36
CA THR A 123 -20.24 -12.18 -16.43
C THR A 123 -18.76 -12.18 -16.05
N TYR A 124 -18.40 -11.45 -14.99
CA TYR A 124 -17.03 -11.34 -14.48
C TYR A 124 -17.04 -11.16 -12.97
N CYS A 125 -16.01 -11.70 -12.29
CA CYS A 125 -15.81 -11.49 -10.86
C CYS A 125 -14.30 -11.50 -10.55
N GLU A 126 -13.89 -10.60 -9.68
CA GLU A 126 -12.53 -10.55 -9.15
C GLU A 126 -12.54 -10.32 -7.64
N SER A 127 -11.49 -10.78 -6.97
CA SER A 127 -11.18 -10.38 -5.61
C SER A 127 -10.00 -9.43 -5.63
N THR A 128 -10.13 -8.27 -5.02
CA THR A 128 -9.07 -7.28 -4.91
C THR A 128 -8.68 -7.07 -3.47
N ALA A 129 -7.38 -7.00 -3.21
CA ALA A 129 -6.80 -6.56 -1.96
C ALA A 129 -5.61 -5.65 -2.27
N MET A 130 -5.33 -4.67 -1.40
CA MET A 130 -4.16 -3.80 -1.56
C MET A 130 -3.45 -3.66 -0.23
N TYR A 131 -2.13 -3.61 -0.28
CA TYR A 131 -1.28 -3.60 0.91
C TYR A 131 -0.25 -2.48 0.80
N GLY A 132 -0.20 -1.62 1.81
CA GLY A 132 0.82 -0.59 1.96
C GLY A 132 1.82 -0.97 3.05
N LYS A 133 3.12 -0.93 2.75
CA LYS A 133 4.22 -1.08 3.73
C LYS A 133 5.22 0.04 3.54
N ASN A 134 5.75 0.55 4.65
CA ASN A 134 6.86 1.49 4.67
C ASN A 134 7.79 1.18 5.83
N ILE A 135 9.06 1.50 5.68
CA ILE A 135 10.07 1.35 6.73
C ILE A 135 10.40 2.71 7.31
N VAL A 136 10.29 2.82 8.62
CA VAL A 136 10.60 4.04 9.38
C VAL A 136 11.79 3.78 10.27
N ASN A 137 12.88 4.52 10.04
CA ASN A 137 14.10 4.45 10.83
C ASN A 137 14.17 5.65 11.77
N VAL A 138 14.11 5.40 13.08
CA VAL A 138 14.10 6.39 14.14
C VAL A 138 15.46 6.45 14.83
N GLY A 139 16.00 7.65 14.99
CA GLY A 139 17.27 7.85 15.67
C GLY A 139 18.49 7.27 14.94
N GLY A 140 18.42 7.14 13.59
CA GLY A 140 19.51 6.61 12.77
C GLY A 140 19.64 5.08 12.80
N SER A 141 18.67 4.37 13.35
CA SER A 141 18.64 2.90 13.31
C SER A 141 18.55 2.38 11.88
N THR A 142 19.24 1.26 11.63
CA THR A 142 19.17 0.52 10.36
C THR A 142 19.05 -0.98 10.62
N ASP A 143 18.33 -1.35 11.69
CA ASP A 143 18.16 -2.74 12.10
C ASP A 143 17.44 -3.55 11.02
N ALA A 144 18.13 -4.57 10.49
CA ALA A 144 17.61 -5.45 9.46
C ALA A 144 16.55 -6.41 10.02
N ASN A 145 16.70 -6.87 11.28
CA ASN A 145 15.74 -7.80 11.86
C ASN A 145 14.37 -7.14 12.06
N ALA A 146 14.37 -5.88 12.52
CA ALA A 146 13.13 -5.14 12.71
C ALA A 146 12.35 -4.91 11.41
N VAL A 147 13.03 -4.74 10.26
CA VAL A 147 12.36 -4.56 8.97
C VAL A 147 11.98 -5.88 8.28
N ALA A 148 12.55 -6.99 8.74
CA ALA A 148 12.21 -8.34 8.29
C ALA A 148 10.96 -8.91 9.01
N GLU A 149 10.37 -8.16 9.93
CA GLU A 149 9.14 -8.58 10.61
C GLU A 149 7.97 -8.73 9.64
N VAL A 150 7.28 -9.87 9.75
CA VAL A 150 6.10 -10.19 8.95
C VAL A 150 4.89 -9.49 9.55
N VAL A 151 4.23 -8.63 8.77
CA VAL A 151 3.03 -7.92 9.22
C VAL A 151 1.75 -8.73 9.06
N GLY A 152 1.77 -9.77 8.19
CA GLY A 152 0.65 -10.70 7.97
C GLY A 152 -0.31 -10.24 6.87
N HIS A 153 0.15 -9.48 5.89
CA HIS A 153 -0.57 -9.27 4.65
C HIS A 153 -0.67 -10.59 3.88
N GLU A 154 -1.75 -10.83 3.14
CA GLU A 154 -1.92 -12.05 2.35
C GLU A 154 -0.83 -12.18 1.28
N LEU A 155 -0.50 -11.07 0.61
CA LEU A 155 0.69 -10.93 -0.25
C LEU A 155 1.63 -9.92 0.40
N GLU A 156 2.85 -10.34 0.72
CA GLU A 156 3.77 -9.53 1.49
C GLU A 156 5.19 -9.57 0.95
N ILE A 157 5.81 -8.40 0.80
CA ILE A 157 7.24 -8.28 0.49
C ILE A 157 7.99 -8.00 1.78
N VAL A 158 8.96 -8.87 2.10
CA VAL A 158 9.79 -8.78 3.31
C VAL A 158 11.23 -8.54 2.90
N PRO A 159 11.82 -7.37 3.20
CA PRO A 159 13.21 -7.10 2.90
C PRO A 159 14.13 -7.88 3.85
N MET A 160 15.23 -8.42 3.30
CA MET A 160 16.24 -9.16 4.06
C MET A 160 17.34 -8.28 4.63
N VAL A 161 17.31 -6.99 4.29
CA VAL A 161 18.21 -5.95 4.80
C VAL A 161 17.41 -4.67 4.95
N ASN A 162 17.87 -3.74 5.79
CA ASN A 162 17.23 -2.44 5.86
C ASN A 162 17.51 -1.64 4.58
N PRO A 163 16.49 -1.25 3.79
CA PRO A 163 16.70 -0.53 2.53
C PRO A 163 17.45 0.79 2.66
N ALA A 164 17.44 1.42 3.84
CA ALA A 164 18.21 2.64 4.10
C ALA A 164 19.73 2.43 4.03
N THR A 165 20.22 1.19 4.06
CA THR A 165 21.65 0.87 3.90
C THR A 165 22.06 0.65 2.45
N ILE A 166 21.11 0.63 1.51
CA ILE A 166 21.34 0.33 0.09
C ILE A 166 21.65 1.61 -0.67
N LYS A 167 22.69 1.57 -1.50
CA LYS A 167 23.03 2.69 -2.39
C LYS A 167 22.26 2.60 -3.70
N VAL A 168 22.09 3.75 -4.33
CA VAL A 168 21.45 3.82 -5.66
C VAL A 168 22.20 2.91 -6.65
N GLY A 169 21.45 2.04 -7.33
CA GLY A 169 21.98 1.06 -8.29
C GLY A 169 22.35 -0.30 -7.69
N GLU A 170 22.38 -0.43 -6.37
CA GLU A 170 22.58 -1.73 -5.72
C GLU A 170 21.29 -2.56 -5.70
N ARG A 171 21.46 -3.89 -5.73
CA ARG A 171 20.37 -4.85 -5.58
C ARG A 171 20.32 -5.34 -4.15
N PHE A 172 19.12 -5.59 -3.63
CA PHE A 172 18.93 -6.24 -2.34
C PHE A 172 17.92 -7.38 -2.43
N LYS A 173 18.04 -8.31 -1.50
CA LYS A 173 17.17 -9.47 -1.46
C LYS A 173 15.88 -9.16 -0.71
N VAL A 174 14.78 -9.66 -1.23
CA VAL A 174 13.48 -9.71 -0.58
C VAL A 174 12.94 -11.13 -0.60
N VAL A 175 12.07 -11.44 0.34
CA VAL A 175 11.21 -12.63 0.28
C VAL A 175 9.81 -12.14 -0.05
N VAL A 176 9.15 -12.79 -1.00
CA VAL A 176 7.72 -12.59 -1.26
C VAL A 176 6.97 -13.70 -0.57
N LEU A 177 6.02 -13.35 0.28
CA LEU A 177 5.15 -14.29 0.98
C LEU A 177 3.75 -14.22 0.39
N TYR A 178 3.10 -15.37 0.24
CA TYR A 178 1.68 -15.50 -0.01
C TYR A 178 1.06 -16.35 1.10
N GLN A 179 0.10 -15.77 1.82
CA GLN A 179 -0.53 -16.38 3.01
C GLN A 179 0.49 -16.83 4.07
N GLY A 180 1.55 -16.05 4.23
CA GLY A 180 2.63 -16.32 5.19
C GLY A 180 3.71 -17.29 4.73
N GLU A 181 3.53 -17.96 3.59
CA GLU A 181 4.49 -18.91 3.04
C GLU A 181 5.29 -18.29 1.87
N PRO A 182 6.58 -18.63 1.72
CA PRO A 182 7.38 -18.13 0.60
C PRO A 182 6.76 -18.49 -0.75
N LEU A 183 6.57 -17.48 -1.61
CA LEU A 183 6.05 -17.66 -2.97
C LEU A 183 7.21 -17.98 -3.93
N PRO A 184 7.34 -19.22 -4.42
CA PRO A 184 8.41 -19.59 -5.35
C PRO A 184 8.27 -18.84 -6.68
N ASN A 185 9.41 -18.44 -7.26
CA ASN A 185 9.49 -17.80 -8.57
C ASN A 185 8.67 -16.50 -8.69
N ALA A 186 8.49 -15.77 -7.60
CA ALA A 186 7.92 -14.43 -7.64
C ALA A 186 8.84 -13.50 -8.45
N THR A 187 8.32 -12.86 -9.51
CA THR A 187 9.04 -11.95 -10.42
C THR A 187 8.35 -10.60 -10.48
#